data_551398e1ad015fcf4842804aa8544069
#
_entry.id   551398e1ad015fcf4842804aa8544069
#
_cell.length_a   1.000
_cell.length_b   1.000
_cell.length_c   1.000
_cell.angle_alpha   90.00
_cell.angle_beta   90.00
_cell.angle_gamma   90.00
#
_symmetry.space_group_name_H-M   'P 1'
#
loop_
_entity.id
_entity.type
_entity.pdbx_description
1 polymer ?
#
loop_
_entity_poly.entity_id
_entity_poly.type
_entity_poly.pdbx_seq_one_letter_code
_entity_poly.pdbx_strand_id
1 'polypeptide(L)'
;MEQIRKLIALLLTLACIAASSAWAEENRAQEAPAAVKTPAQGKEKNTPPRGIYSSHVVGKEAESLRPAFVKGGLVRVFWSDIEPKPGHYDFTVIEAQLQGVRRYGKLWSLAVLAGPRAPDWLFDDGAGSMDIRFRGDKVRIVPYWDLVLQARLKLLAEALGKKYGDDETLQLVYVPQATSNGIEGHFNGNRYEDLQRQGFTPDKWVRAAGEAIDSFYRAFPQKYLAFEVHEIGTVETPERIMRLIEKNYRDRVGIAVWWLSGRENYQHALLQEVRDFRGYKYAQAIGRSDQGRRFGAGGYGGIFEQAKKLGIRYIEVWNYEITRNRNPEVTQSIEGFSRSEAVQGEPGA
;
A
#
# COMPACT_ATOMS: atom_id res chain seq x y z
N MET A 1 41.55 11.86 45.62
CA MET A 1 41.17 11.39 44.24
C MET A 1 39.63 11.22 44.08
N GLU A 2 38.97 10.71 45.08
CA GLU A 2 37.50 10.47 45.01
C GLU A 2 36.64 11.77 44.99
N GLN A 3 37.05 12.80 45.70
CA GLN A 3 36.38 14.08 45.68
C GLN A 3 36.47 14.81 44.32
N ILE A 4 37.60 14.66 43.62
CA ILE A 4 37.79 15.26 42.30
C ILE A 4 36.89 14.52 41.26
N ARG A 5 36.71 13.20 41.37
CA ARG A 5 35.79 12.43 40.52
C ARG A 5 34.33 12.83 40.73
N LYS A 6 33.89 13.09 41.95
CA LYS A 6 32.53 13.57 42.27
C LYS A 6 32.29 14.99 41.75
N LEU A 7 33.30 15.85 41.77
CA LEU A 7 33.19 17.22 41.23
C LEU A 7 33.10 17.20 39.69
N ILE A 8 33.84 16.36 39.01
CA ILE A 8 33.80 16.18 37.54
C ILE A 8 32.46 15.59 37.11
N ALA A 9 31.90 14.63 37.84
CA ALA A 9 30.59 14.04 37.55
C ALA A 9 29.48 15.06 37.73
N LEU A 10 29.55 15.96 38.73
CA LEU A 10 28.57 17.00 38.95
C LEU A 10 28.62 18.11 37.87
N LEU A 11 29.82 18.46 37.40
CA LEU A 11 29.98 19.41 36.30
C LEU A 11 29.52 18.89 34.94
N LEU A 12 29.68 17.57 34.68
CA LEU A 12 29.18 16.95 33.47
C LEU A 12 27.62 16.86 33.45
N THR A 13 27.00 16.60 34.61
CA THR A 13 25.53 16.61 34.71
C THR A 13 24.92 17.99 34.55
N LEU A 14 25.55 19.04 35.07
CA LEU A 14 25.11 20.41 34.89
C LEU A 14 25.31 20.91 33.46
N ALA A 15 26.36 20.47 32.74
CA ALA A 15 26.56 20.79 31.34
C ALA A 15 25.53 20.14 30.43
N CYS A 16 25.08 18.90 30.73
CA CYS A 16 24.02 18.21 29.99
C CYS A 16 22.64 18.87 30.19
N ILE A 17 22.35 19.42 31.38
CA ILE A 17 21.09 20.13 31.65
C ILE A 17 21.05 21.48 30.96
N ALA A 18 22.18 22.21 30.91
CA ALA A 18 22.27 23.47 30.18
C ALA A 18 22.20 23.31 28.66
N ALA A 19 22.76 22.19 28.10
CA ALA A 19 22.68 21.92 26.68
C ALA A 19 21.26 21.51 26.25
N SER A 20 20.50 20.81 27.09
CA SER A 20 19.12 20.43 26.80
C SER A 20 18.14 21.61 26.88
N SER A 21 18.39 22.60 27.74
CA SER A 21 17.56 23.81 27.80
C SER A 21 17.83 24.77 26.63
N ALA A 22 19.08 24.94 26.20
CA ALA A 22 19.41 25.73 25.02
C ALA A 22 18.85 25.13 23.72
N TRP A 23 18.86 23.82 23.60
CA TRP A 23 18.26 23.11 22.45
C TRP A 23 16.72 23.23 22.42
N ALA A 24 16.07 23.29 23.58
CA ALA A 24 14.63 23.47 23.72
C ALA A 24 14.17 24.92 23.44
N GLU A 25 15.02 25.91 23.66
CA GLU A 25 14.73 27.32 23.36
C GLU A 25 14.95 27.66 21.89
N GLU A 26 15.98 27.10 21.24
CA GLU A 26 16.26 27.31 19.81
C GLU A 26 15.19 26.67 18.89
N ASN A 27 14.56 25.57 19.33
CA ASN A 27 13.44 24.96 18.63
C ASN A 27 12.07 25.62 18.90
N ARG A 28 11.98 26.53 19.85
CA ARG A 28 10.73 27.27 20.14
C ARG A 28 10.55 28.53 19.29
N ALA A 29 11.61 28.97 18.60
CA ALA A 29 11.60 30.17 17.76
C ALA A 29 11.28 29.90 16.27
N GLN A 30 11.08 28.63 15.86
CA GLN A 30 10.50 28.32 14.54
C GLN A 30 8.99 28.21 14.70
N GLU A 31 8.30 29.35 14.60
CA GLU A 31 6.83 29.35 14.43
C GLU A 31 6.47 28.45 13.25
N ALA A 32 5.67 27.41 13.52
CA ALA A 32 5.06 26.61 12.49
C ALA A 32 4.26 27.54 11.57
N PRO A 33 4.43 27.45 10.24
CA PRO A 33 3.61 28.24 9.33
C PRO A 33 2.15 27.95 9.65
N ALA A 34 1.37 29.03 9.85
CA ALA A 34 -0.05 28.96 10.14
C ALA A 34 -0.71 27.94 9.21
N ALA A 35 -1.43 26.98 9.80
CA ALA A 35 -2.19 26.00 9.06
C ALA A 35 -3.09 26.74 8.06
N VAL A 36 -2.80 26.61 6.78
CA VAL A 36 -3.68 27.07 5.70
C VAL A 36 -4.97 26.30 5.90
N LYS A 37 -6.00 26.97 6.41
CA LYS A 37 -7.36 26.42 6.47
C LYS A 37 -7.79 26.19 5.03
N THR A 38 -7.65 24.96 4.55
CA THR A 38 -8.32 24.51 3.34
C THR A 38 -9.81 24.70 3.56
N PRO A 39 -10.56 25.34 2.63
CA PRO A 39 -12.01 25.43 2.74
C PRO A 39 -12.55 24.03 2.92
N ALA A 40 -13.43 23.82 3.90
CA ALA A 40 -14.14 22.57 4.10
C ALA A 40 -14.82 22.22 2.77
N GLN A 41 -14.26 21.25 2.05
CA GLN A 41 -14.93 20.65 0.91
C GLN A 41 -16.18 19.99 1.47
N GLY A 42 -17.34 20.47 1.01
CA GLY A 42 -18.62 19.89 1.36
C GLY A 42 -18.55 18.38 1.19
N LYS A 43 -19.28 17.61 2.01
CA LYS A 43 -19.39 16.16 1.96
C LYS A 43 -19.66 15.70 0.52
N GLU A 44 -18.58 15.56 -0.27
CA GLU A 44 -18.67 14.86 -1.54
C GLU A 44 -19.04 13.42 -1.21
N LYS A 45 -20.15 12.95 -1.78
CA LYS A 45 -20.53 11.55 -1.79
C LYS A 45 -19.29 10.73 -2.14
N ASN A 46 -19.01 9.65 -1.38
CA ASN A 46 -17.92 8.71 -1.57
C ASN A 46 -17.57 8.49 -3.06
N THR A 47 -16.69 9.32 -3.59
CA THR A 47 -16.14 9.13 -4.93
C THR A 47 -14.92 8.22 -4.84
N PRO A 48 -14.78 7.26 -5.75
CA PRO A 48 -13.63 6.37 -5.73
C PRO A 48 -12.32 7.18 -5.86
N PRO A 49 -11.27 6.80 -5.14
CA PRO A 49 -9.98 7.48 -5.19
C PRO A 49 -9.43 7.52 -6.62
N ARG A 50 -8.86 8.67 -6.99
CA ARG A 50 -8.33 8.95 -8.32
C ARG A 50 -7.14 9.89 -8.30
N GLY A 51 -6.34 9.86 -9.34
CA GLY A 51 -5.15 10.72 -9.48
C GLY A 51 -3.85 9.99 -9.24
N ILE A 52 -2.81 10.78 -9.05
CA ILE A 52 -1.45 10.30 -8.81
C ILE A 52 -1.19 10.25 -7.30
N TYR A 53 -0.68 9.11 -6.87
CA TYR A 53 -0.23 8.86 -5.50
C TYR A 53 1.25 8.47 -5.50
N SER A 54 1.98 8.87 -4.46
CA SER A 54 3.35 8.41 -4.24
C SER A 54 3.37 7.03 -3.60
N SER A 55 4.17 6.12 -4.11
CA SER A 55 4.25 4.74 -3.58
C SER A 55 4.94 4.61 -2.22
N HIS A 56 5.49 5.71 -1.68
CA HIS A 56 6.21 5.69 -0.40
C HIS A 56 6.32 7.08 0.21
N VAL A 57 6.10 7.19 1.53
CA VAL A 57 5.98 8.48 2.23
C VAL A 57 6.75 8.54 3.55
N VAL A 58 7.75 7.67 3.75
CA VAL A 58 8.53 7.61 5.00
C VAL A 58 9.62 8.70 5.03
N GLY A 59 9.70 9.46 6.10
CA GLY A 59 10.78 10.42 6.33
C GLY A 59 10.96 11.42 5.17
N LYS A 60 12.16 11.50 4.62
CA LYS A 60 12.48 12.37 3.46
C LYS A 60 11.71 12.04 2.19
N GLU A 61 11.22 10.83 2.05
CA GLU A 61 10.42 10.41 0.89
C GLU A 61 9.03 11.08 0.86
N ALA A 62 8.57 11.64 1.98
CA ALA A 62 7.36 12.46 2.05
C ALA A 62 7.43 13.72 1.19
N GLU A 63 8.62 14.20 0.79
CA GLU A 63 8.78 15.29 -0.18
C GLU A 63 8.09 15.00 -1.53
N SER A 64 7.88 13.73 -1.86
CA SER A 64 7.09 13.32 -3.02
C SER A 64 5.63 13.76 -2.97
N LEU A 65 5.12 14.14 -1.81
CA LEU A 65 3.76 14.67 -1.63
C LEU A 65 3.64 16.16 -1.92
N ARG A 66 4.76 16.90 -2.04
CA ARG A 66 4.78 18.34 -2.21
C ARG A 66 4.10 18.85 -3.49
N PRO A 67 4.30 18.24 -4.68
CA PRO A 67 3.70 18.76 -5.90
C PRO A 67 2.17 18.72 -5.87
N ALA A 68 1.53 19.76 -6.44
CA ALA A 68 0.08 19.91 -6.46
C ALA A 68 -0.64 18.77 -7.22
N PHE A 69 0.00 18.20 -8.25
CA PHE A 69 -0.57 17.10 -9.03
C PHE A 69 -0.59 15.77 -8.27
N VAL A 70 0.17 15.63 -7.18
CA VAL A 70 0.14 14.45 -6.32
C VAL A 70 -1.02 14.58 -5.33
N LYS A 71 -1.99 13.70 -5.41
CA LYS A 71 -3.18 13.71 -4.57
C LYS A 71 -2.94 13.11 -3.19
N GLY A 72 -2.06 12.12 -3.11
CA GLY A 72 -1.79 11.42 -1.86
C GLY A 72 -0.58 10.49 -1.92
N GLY A 73 -0.48 9.62 -0.92
CA GLY A 73 0.59 8.64 -0.86
C GLY A 73 0.20 7.33 -0.18
N LEU A 74 0.94 6.28 -0.52
CA LEU A 74 0.78 4.97 0.05
C LEU A 74 1.53 4.88 1.39
N VAL A 75 0.79 4.67 2.45
CA VAL A 75 1.31 4.23 3.76
C VAL A 75 1.41 2.71 3.71
N ARG A 76 2.64 2.21 3.76
CA ARG A 76 2.93 0.78 3.64
C ARG A 76 3.72 0.31 4.84
N VAL A 77 3.19 -0.70 5.54
CA VAL A 77 3.76 -1.23 6.78
C VAL A 77 3.78 -2.76 6.76
N PHE A 78 4.61 -3.37 7.60
CA PHE A 78 4.61 -4.81 7.80
C PHE A 78 3.62 -5.17 8.92
N TRP A 79 2.93 -6.29 8.78
CA TRP A 79 2.02 -6.75 9.82
C TRP A 79 2.78 -7.01 11.13
N SER A 80 3.97 -7.62 11.05
CA SER A 80 4.84 -7.85 12.22
C SER A 80 5.19 -6.58 13.01
N ASP A 81 5.28 -5.42 12.32
CA ASP A 81 5.62 -4.16 12.98
C ASP A 81 4.43 -3.56 13.75
N ILE A 82 3.21 -3.83 13.30
CA ILE A 82 2.00 -3.25 13.90
C ILE A 82 1.27 -4.20 14.85
N GLU A 83 1.61 -5.49 14.87
CA GLU A 83 1.11 -6.48 15.82
C GLU A 83 2.25 -7.37 16.33
N PRO A 84 3.16 -6.84 17.17
CA PRO A 84 4.34 -7.56 17.66
C PRO A 84 3.98 -8.74 18.57
N LYS A 85 2.77 -8.74 19.16
CA LYS A 85 2.21 -9.83 19.95
C LYS A 85 0.74 -9.99 19.63
N PRO A 86 0.16 -11.20 19.73
CA PRO A 86 -1.25 -11.44 19.44
C PRO A 86 -2.19 -10.44 20.13
N GLY A 87 -2.95 -9.68 19.33
CA GLY A 87 -3.92 -8.70 19.82
C GLY A 87 -3.33 -7.40 20.41
N HIS A 88 -2.01 -7.21 20.38
CA HIS A 88 -1.34 -5.98 20.82
C HIS A 88 -0.92 -5.15 19.60
N TYR A 89 -1.75 -4.16 19.28
CA TYR A 89 -1.54 -3.32 18.11
C TYR A 89 -0.78 -2.05 18.44
N ASP A 90 0.35 -1.83 17.74
CA ASP A 90 1.14 -0.60 17.77
C ASP A 90 1.14 0.05 16.38
N PHE A 91 0.44 1.16 16.26
CA PHE A 91 0.32 1.89 15.00
C PHE A 91 1.35 3.02 14.84
N THR A 92 2.38 3.10 15.68
CA THR A 92 3.40 4.15 15.66
C THR A 92 4.06 4.27 14.28
N VAL A 93 4.33 3.16 13.59
CA VAL A 93 4.92 3.16 12.24
C VAL A 93 3.98 3.72 11.17
N ILE A 94 2.66 3.57 11.34
CA ILE A 94 1.65 4.21 10.48
C ILE A 94 1.61 5.71 10.78
N GLU A 95 1.50 6.09 12.05
CA GLU A 95 1.44 7.49 12.47
C GLU A 95 2.68 8.29 12.04
N ALA A 96 3.87 7.68 12.09
CA ALA A 96 5.09 8.30 11.59
C ALA A 96 5.02 8.62 10.08
N GLN A 97 4.42 7.75 9.26
CA GLN A 97 4.20 8.00 7.84
C GLN A 97 3.12 9.07 7.62
N LEU A 98 2.06 9.06 8.44
CA LEU A 98 0.97 10.04 8.36
C LEU A 98 1.42 11.46 8.70
N GLN A 99 2.51 11.66 9.45
CA GLN A 99 3.07 13.00 9.67
C GLN A 99 3.39 13.70 8.33
N GLY A 100 3.99 12.98 7.38
CA GLY A 100 4.25 13.50 6.03
C GLY A 100 2.97 13.83 5.27
N VAL A 101 1.97 12.94 5.33
CA VAL A 101 0.67 13.13 4.68
C VAL A 101 -0.02 14.39 5.22
N ARG A 102 -0.09 14.53 6.55
CA ARG A 102 -0.71 15.68 7.23
C ARG A 102 0.03 16.98 6.95
N ARG A 103 1.38 16.95 6.96
CA ARG A 103 2.22 18.10 6.66
C ARG A 103 1.90 18.75 5.31
N TYR A 104 1.61 17.94 4.31
CA TYR A 104 1.30 18.41 2.95
C TYR A 104 -0.20 18.49 2.66
N GLY A 105 -1.08 18.22 3.64
CA GLY A 105 -2.53 18.23 3.47
C GLY A 105 -3.02 17.27 2.39
N LYS A 106 -2.45 16.06 2.35
CA LYS A 106 -2.70 15.06 1.29
C LYS A 106 -3.60 13.93 1.76
N LEU A 107 -4.11 13.17 0.80
CA LEU A 107 -4.85 11.93 1.00
C LEU A 107 -3.87 10.75 1.16
N TRP A 108 -4.36 9.60 1.60
CA TRP A 108 -3.53 8.42 1.71
C TRP A 108 -4.26 7.11 1.42
N SER A 109 -3.50 6.10 1.07
CA SER A 109 -3.90 4.71 0.98
C SER A 109 -3.11 3.87 1.98
N LEU A 110 -3.68 2.75 2.44
CA LEU A 110 -3.08 1.86 3.41
C LEU A 110 -2.82 0.49 2.80
N ALA A 111 -1.58 0.00 2.91
CA ALA A 111 -1.21 -1.38 2.62
C ALA A 111 -0.47 -2.01 3.80
N VAL A 112 -1.05 -3.05 4.38
CA VAL A 112 -0.38 -3.90 5.37
C VAL A 112 0.12 -5.15 4.65
N LEU A 113 1.42 -5.40 4.73
CA LEU A 113 2.05 -6.54 4.08
C LEU A 113 2.04 -7.75 5.01
N ALA A 114 1.42 -8.85 4.53
CA ALA A 114 1.45 -10.16 5.17
C ALA A 114 2.55 -11.06 4.56
N GLY A 115 2.32 -12.35 4.35
CA GLY A 115 3.31 -13.27 3.81
C GLY A 115 4.60 -13.30 4.63
N PRO A 116 5.79 -13.02 4.05
CA PRO A 116 7.06 -12.94 4.79
C PRO A 116 7.15 -11.79 5.79
N ARG A 117 6.15 -10.94 5.85
CA ARG A 117 6.03 -9.78 6.74
C ARG A 117 4.90 -9.94 7.77
N ALA A 118 4.27 -11.13 7.80
CA ALA A 118 3.38 -11.51 8.88
C ALA A 118 4.19 -11.83 10.15
N PRO A 119 3.58 -11.69 11.34
CA PRO A 119 4.26 -12.02 12.60
C PRO A 119 4.58 -13.51 12.73
N ASP A 120 5.77 -13.84 13.24
CA ASP A 120 6.19 -15.23 13.46
C ASP A 120 5.35 -15.95 14.54
N TRP A 121 4.77 -15.22 15.48
CA TRP A 121 3.89 -15.79 16.51
C TRP A 121 2.63 -16.47 15.93
N LEU A 122 2.28 -16.23 14.66
CA LEU A 122 1.22 -17.00 13.99
C LEU A 122 1.49 -18.50 13.99
N PHE A 123 2.75 -18.92 13.86
CA PHE A 123 3.15 -20.33 13.93
C PHE A 123 3.02 -20.87 15.34
N ASP A 124 3.30 -20.05 16.37
CA ASP A 124 3.13 -20.42 17.77
C ASP A 124 1.63 -20.55 18.13
N ASP A 125 0.76 -19.79 17.48
CA ASP A 125 -0.69 -19.90 17.58
C ASP A 125 -1.27 -21.11 16.81
N GLY A 126 -0.41 -21.93 16.19
CA GLY A 126 -0.79 -23.18 15.51
C GLY A 126 -1.11 -23.04 14.03
N ALA A 127 -0.77 -21.89 13.39
CA ALA A 127 -0.90 -21.77 11.95
C ALA A 127 0.00 -22.78 11.20
N GLY A 128 -0.50 -23.31 10.10
CA GLY A 128 0.28 -24.14 9.17
C GLY A 128 1.39 -23.34 8.49
N SER A 129 2.24 -24.04 7.76
CA SER A 129 3.34 -23.40 7.03
C SER A 129 3.50 -23.90 5.62
N MET A 130 3.99 -23.05 4.72
CA MET A 130 4.47 -23.40 3.40
C MET A 130 5.79 -22.69 3.09
N ASP A 131 6.64 -23.36 2.33
CA ASP A 131 7.92 -22.82 1.89
C ASP A 131 7.79 -22.19 0.51
N ILE A 132 8.26 -20.96 0.37
CA ILE A 132 8.34 -20.26 -0.91
C ILE A 132 9.75 -19.75 -1.17
N ARG A 133 10.05 -19.43 -2.43
CA ARG A 133 11.23 -18.64 -2.78
C ARG A 133 10.82 -17.19 -2.95
N PHE A 134 11.53 -16.31 -2.28
CA PHE A 134 11.36 -14.87 -2.43
C PHE A 134 12.71 -14.18 -2.58
N ARG A 135 12.94 -13.52 -3.71
CA ARG A 135 14.23 -12.85 -4.06
C ARG A 135 15.46 -13.75 -4.00
N GLY A 136 15.29 -15.05 -4.26
CA GLY A 136 16.35 -16.06 -4.21
C GLY A 136 16.40 -16.85 -2.91
N ASP A 137 15.87 -16.32 -1.83
CA ASP A 137 15.88 -16.97 -0.52
C ASP A 137 14.69 -17.90 -0.34
N LYS A 138 14.88 -18.95 0.46
CA LYS A 138 13.79 -19.80 0.96
C LYS A 138 13.16 -19.13 2.16
N VAL A 139 11.86 -18.88 2.10
CA VAL A 139 11.09 -18.21 3.14
C VAL A 139 9.90 -19.07 3.52
N ARG A 140 9.65 -19.19 4.82
CA ARG A 140 8.47 -19.86 5.37
C ARG A 140 7.37 -18.81 5.57
N ILE A 141 6.17 -19.11 5.07
CA ILE A 141 4.98 -18.27 5.28
C ILE A 141 3.80 -19.11 5.76
N VAL A 142 2.80 -18.48 6.34
CA VAL A 142 1.52 -19.13 6.61
C VAL A 142 0.71 -19.17 5.32
N PRO A 143 0.12 -20.32 4.92
CA PRO A 143 -0.73 -20.40 3.74
C PRO A 143 -1.94 -19.46 3.85
N TYR A 144 -2.30 -18.77 2.76
CA TYR A 144 -3.39 -17.79 2.79
C TYR A 144 -4.74 -18.40 3.23
N TRP A 145 -4.98 -19.68 2.92
CA TRP A 145 -6.18 -20.42 3.31
C TRP A 145 -6.12 -21.05 4.71
N ASP A 146 -5.11 -20.72 5.50
CA ASP A 146 -5.00 -21.17 6.89
C ASP A 146 -6.04 -20.49 7.77
N LEU A 147 -6.71 -21.28 8.63
CA LEU A 147 -7.82 -20.76 9.46
C LEU A 147 -7.33 -19.80 10.55
N VAL A 148 -6.14 -20.03 11.11
CA VAL A 148 -5.55 -19.13 12.10
C VAL A 148 -5.22 -17.80 11.44
N LEU A 149 -4.58 -17.83 10.26
CA LEU A 149 -4.28 -16.62 9.50
C LEU A 149 -5.56 -15.83 9.20
N GLN A 150 -6.61 -16.47 8.69
CA GLN A 150 -7.86 -15.78 8.35
C GLN A 150 -8.52 -15.16 9.59
N ALA A 151 -8.57 -15.89 10.72
CA ALA A 151 -9.07 -15.35 11.97
C ALA A 151 -8.27 -14.13 12.46
N ARG A 152 -6.94 -14.18 12.34
CA ARG A 152 -6.05 -13.07 12.72
C ARG A 152 -6.15 -11.88 11.75
N LEU A 153 -6.28 -12.11 10.45
CA LEU A 153 -6.55 -11.03 9.47
C LEU A 153 -7.85 -10.30 9.76
N LYS A 154 -8.89 -11.02 10.20
CA LYS A 154 -10.16 -10.39 10.63
C LYS A 154 -9.95 -9.46 11.83
N LEU A 155 -9.24 -9.90 12.86
CA LEU A 155 -8.93 -9.06 14.04
C LEU A 155 -8.06 -7.86 13.68
N LEU A 156 -7.08 -8.03 12.79
CA LEU A 156 -6.27 -6.95 12.25
C LEU A 156 -7.15 -5.92 11.52
N ALA A 157 -8.06 -6.38 10.65
CA ALA A 157 -8.98 -5.49 9.95
C ALA A 157 -9.84 -4.69 10.92
N GLU A 158 -10.40 -5.33 11.95
CA GLU A 158 -11.21 -4.69 13.00
C GLU A 158 -10.39 -3.62 13.76
N ALA A 159 -9.14 -3.93 14.14
CA ALA A 159 -8.26 -2.99 14.84
C ALA A 159 -7.92 -1.76 13.98
N LEU A 160 -7.57 -1.98 12.71
CA LEU A 160 -7.28 -0.91 11.74
C LEU A 160 -8.54 -0.08 11.44
N GLY A 161 -9.68 -0.74 11.24
CA GLY A 161 -10.96 -0.07 10.99
C GLY A 161 -11.40 0.80 12.16
N LYS A 162 -11.25 0.31 13.40
CA LYS A 162 -11.52 1.08 14.63
C LYS A 162 -10.62 2.31 14.73
N LYS A 163 -9.36 2.21 14.31
CA LYS A 163 -8.39 3.31 14.41
C LYS A 163 -8.52 4.34 13.29
N TYR A 164 -8.74 3.89 12.05
CA TYR A 164 -8.63 4.72 10.86
C TYR A 164 -9.91 4.77 10.00
N GLY A 165 -10.95 4.03 10.35
CA GLY A 165 -12.19 3.97 9.57
C GLY A 165 -12.84 5.33 9.36
N ASP A 166 -12.75 6.21 10.35
CA ASP A 166 -13.34 7.56 10.31
C ASP A 166 -12.36 8.65 9.80
N ASP A 167 -11.10 8.31 9.48
CA ASP A 167 -10.15 9.28 8.93
C ASP A 167 -10.54 9.65 7.49
N GLU A 168 -11.08 10.86 7.30
CA GLU A 168 -11.55 11.35 5.99
C GLU A 168 -10.45 11.41 4.92
N THR A 169 -9.18 11.47 5.33
CA THR A 169 -8.05 11.49 4.41
C THR A 169 -7.62 10.09 3.92
N LEU A 170 -8.06 9.01 4.61
CA LEU A 170 -7.89 7.64 4.13
C LEU A 170 -8.88 7.35 2.99
N GLN A 171 -8.37 7.07 1.81
CA GLN A 171 -9.18 6.87 0.60
C GLN A 171 -9.27 5.42 0.15
N LEU A 172 -8.21 4.64 0.33
CA LEU A 172 -8.10 3.27 -0.18
C LEU A 172 -7.40 2.38 0.84
N VAL A 173 -7.93 1.19 1.06
CA VAL A 173 -7.29 0.15 1.89
C VAL A 173 -7.05 -1.09 1.03
N TYR A 174 -5.80 -1.51 0.94
CA TYR A 174 -5.45 -2.76 0.27
C TYR A 174 -5.68 -3.94 1.21
N VAL A 175 -6.32 -4.98 0.70
CA VAL A 175 -6.52 -6.23 1.44
C VAL A 175 -5.22 -7.04 1.43
N PRO A 176 -4.64 -7.39 2.57
CA PRO A 176 -3.39 -8.16 2.65
C PRO A 176 -3.52 -9.55 2.04
N GLN A 177 -2.42 -10.06 1.49
CA GLN A 177 -2.35 -11.41 0.93
C GLN A 177 -1.10 -12.13 1.47
N ALA A 178 -1.23 -13.43 1.77
CA ALA A 178 -0.07 -14.24 2.18
C ALA A 178 0.69 -14.78 0.95
N THR A 179 1.35 -13.89 0.24
CA THR A 179 2.11 -14.12 -0.99
C THR A 179 3.59 -13.79 -0.83
N SER A 180 4.36 -13.83 -1.89
CA SER A 180 5.81 -13.55 -1.86
C SER A 180 6.18 -12.21 -1.25
N ASN A 181 5.38 -11.18 -1.44
CA ASN A 181 5.64 -9.85 -0.87
C ASN A 181 4.55 -9.35 0.10
N GLY A 182 3.51 -10.13 0.29
CA GLY A 182 2.49 -9.87 1.31
C GLY A 182 1.32 -8.99 0.88
N ILE A 183 1.24 -8.59 -0.40
CA ILE A 183 0.17 -7.74 -0.93
C ILE A 183 -0.16 -8.06 -2.39
N GLU A 184 0.84 -8.26 -3.26
CA GLU A 184 0.62 -8.64 -4.65
C GLU A 184 0.30 -10.14 -4.74
N GLY A 185 -0.71 -10.50 -5.53
CA GLY A 185 -1.23 -11.86 -5.65
C GLY A 185 -0.32 -12.85 -6.37
N HIS A 186 1.01 -12.75 -6.22
CA HIS A 186 1.96 -13.57 -6.96
C HIS A 186 2.91 -14.39 -6.08
N PHE A 187 3.41 -15.47 -6.67
CA PHE A 187 4.49 -16.31 -6.15
C PHE A 187 5.67 -16.38 -7.13
N ASN A 188 6.09 -15.22 -7.67
CA ASN A 188 7.19 -15.15 -8.63
C ASN A 188 8.46 -15.85 -8.11
N GLY A 189 9.05 -16.71 -8.96
CA GLY A 189 10.19 -17.57 -8.59
C GLY A 189 9.81 -18.93 -8.00
N ASN A 190 8.51 -19.22 -7.87
CA ASN A 190 7.99 -20.52 -7.44
C ASN A 190 7.25 -21.18 -8.60
N ARG A 191 7.44 -22.50 -8.76
CA ARG A 191 6.69 -23.27 -9.74
C ARG A 191 5.28 -23.54 -9.21
N TYR A 192 4.30 -23.51 -10.09
CA TYR A 192 2.89 -23.77 -9.72
C TYR A 192 2.69 -25.12 -9.07
N GLU A 193 3.35 -26.18 -9.61
CA GLU A 193 3.29 -27.53 -9.07
C GLU A 193 3.89 -27.62 -7.64
N ASP A 194 4.86 -26.77 -7.32
CA ASP A 194 5.44 -26.73 -5.97
C ASP A 194 4.45 -26.11 -4.96
N LEU A 195 3.68 -25.12 -5.38
CA LEU A 195 2.59 -24.56 -4.57
C LEU A 195 1.46 -25.59 -4.38
N GLN A 196 1.11 -26.31 -5.44
CA GLN A 196 0.08 -27.37 -5.38
C GLN A 196 0.48 -28.51 -4.43
N ARG A 197 1.76 -28.96 -4.46
CA ARG A 197 2.27 -29.96 -3.52
C ARG A 197 2.20 -29.51 -2.06
N GLN A 198 2.19 -28.20 -1.80
CA GLN A 198 2.01 -27.61 -0.48
C GLN A 198 0.54 -27.23 -0.18
N GLY A 199 -0.37 -27.74 -0.99
CA GLY A 199 -1.81 -27.67 -0.73
C GLY A 199 -2.51 -26.47 -1.35
N PHE A 200 -1.85 -25.67 -2.22
CA PHE A 200 -2.51 -24.64 -3.00
C PHE A 200 -3.55 -25.28 -3.95
N THR A 201 -4.74 -24.69 -3.97
CA THR A 201 -5.73 -24.88 -5.03
C THR A 201 -6.43 -23.54 -5.30
N PRO A 202 -6.91 -23.30 -6.54
CA PRO A 202 -7.71 -22.11 -6.83
C PRO A 202 -8.90 -21.94 -5.88
N ASP A 203 -9.61 -23.04 -5.54
CA ASP A 203 -10.75 -22.99 -4.62
C ASP A 203 -10.39 -22.47 -3.21
N LYS A 204 -9.31 -23.01 -2.64
CA LYS A 204 -8.83 -22.57 -1.33
C LYS A 204 -8.42 -21.09 -1.36
N TRP A 205 -7.72 -20.70 -2.42
CA TRP A 205 -7.25 -19.32 -2.58
C TRP A 205 -8.41 -18.35 -2.73
N VAL A 206 -9.35 -18.62 -3.65
CA VAL A 206 -10.53 -17.76 -3.89
C VAL A 206 -11.40 -17.62 -2.64
N ARG A 207 -11.60 -18.74 -1.90
CA ARG A 207 -12.31 -18.69 -0.63
C ARG A 207 -11.60 -17.81 0.39
N ALA A 208 -10.29 -17.99 0.60
CA ALA A 208 -9.49 -17.19 1.52
C ALA A 208 -9.49 -15.69 1.14
N ALA A 209 -9.38 -15.40 -0.16
CA ALA A 209 -9.50 -14.04 -0.68
C ALA A 209 -10.87 -13.44 -0.34
N GLY A 210 -11.95 -14.20 -0.52
CA GLY A 210 -13.31 -13.76 -0.15
C GLY A 210 -13.46 -13.48 1.34
N GLU A 211 -12.92 -14.34 2.20
CA GLU A 211 -12.94 -14.18 3.67
C GLU A 211 -12.16 -12.93 4.11
N ALA A 212 -10.97 -12.70 3.53
CA ALA A 212 -10.17 -11.52 3.82
C ALA A 212 -10.87 -10.24 3.30
N ILE A 213 -11.37 -10.24 2.06
CA ILE A 213 -12.14 -9.12 1.50
C ILE A 213 -13.33 -8.79 2.40
N ASP A 214 -14.14 -9.77 2.81
CA ASP A 214 -15.30 -9.56 3.69
C ASP A 214 -14.90 -8.95 5.03
N SER A 215 -13.79 -9.41 5.62
CA SER A 215 -13.28 -8.88 6.89
C SER A 215 -12.93 -7.39 6.79
N PHE A 216 -12.18 -6.99 5.76
CA PHE A 216 -11.84 -5.59 5.52
C PHE A 216 -13.04 -4.75 5.08
N TYR A 217 -13.94 -5.31 4.27
CA TYR A 217 -15.17 -4.66 3.83
C TYR A 217 -16.07 -4.25 5.00
N ARG A 218 -16.20 -5.12 6.01
CA ARG A 218 -16.95 -4.83 7.24
C ARG A 218 -16.24 -3.86 8.16
N ALA A 219 -14.91 -3.98 8.27
CA ALA A 219 -14.10 -3.13 9.14
C ALA A 219 -14.00 -1.68 8.65
N PHE A 220 -14.12 -1.45 7.35
CA PHE A 220 -14.03 -0.14 6.72
C PHE A 220 -15.30 0.23 5.93
N PRO A 221 -16.45 0.43 6.59
CA PRO A 221 -17.75 0.60 5.92
C PRO A 221 -17.85 1.87 5.05
N GLN A 222 -16.96 2.86 5.26
CA GLN A 222 -16.94 4.12 4.53
C GLN A 222 -15.77 4.25 3.56
N LYS A 223 -14.92 3.20 3.40
CA LYS A 223 -13.71 3.28 2.58
C LYS A 223 -13.79 2.39 1.35
N TYR A 224 -13.07 2.82 0.30
CA TYR A 224 -12.82 1.93 -0.83
C TYR A 224 -11.73 0.93 -0.49
N LEU A 225 -11.85 -0.27 -1.04
CA LEU A 225 -10.90 -1.36 -0.87
C LEU A 225 -10.33 -1.77 -2.22
N ALA A 226 -9.11 -2.30 -2.20
CA ALA A 226 -8.48 -2.89 -3.36
C ALA A 226 -7.93 -4.28 -3.03
N PHE A 227 -8.19 -5.24 -3.90
CA PHE A 227 -7.55 -6.55 -3.89
C PHE A 227 -6.62 -6.63 -5.10
N GLU A 228 -5.32 -6.82 -4.87
CA GLU A 228 -4.36 -6.93 -5.97
C GLU A 228 -4.52 -8.28 -6.66
N VAL A 229 -4.57 -8.27 -7.99
CA VAL A 229 -4.77 -9.45 -8.82
C VAL A 229 -3.54 -9.75 -9.67
N HIS A 230 -3.15 -11.03 -9.67
CA HIS A 230 -1.99 -11.55 -10.39
C HIS A 230 -2.25 -12.99 -10.82
N GLU A 231 -1.65 -13.43 -11.92
CA GLU A 231 -1.70 -14.83 -12.29
C GLU A 231 -0.94 -15.70 -11.27
N ILE A 232 -1.58 -16.77 -10.81
CA ILE A 232 -0.94 -17.81 -9.98
C ILE A 232 -0.96 -19.10 -10.78
N GLY A 233 0.06 -19.29 -11.61
CA GLY A 233 0.16 -20.39 -12.57
C GLY A 233 -0.76 -20.23 -13.77
N THR A 234 -2.00 -19.80 -13.55
CA THR A 234 -3.02 -19.54 -14.56
C THR A 234 -3.82 -18.29 -14.23
N VAL A 235 -4.64 -17.82 -15.17
CA VAL A 235 -5.57 -16.71 -14.98
C VAL A 235 -6.82 -17.10 -14.16
N GLU A 236 -7.11 -18.39 -13.99
CA GLU A 236 -8.33 -18.87 -13.32
C GLU A 236 -8.55 -18.26 -11.94
N THR A 237 -7.50 -18.21 -11.12
CA THR A 237 -7.60 -17.71 -9.75
C THR A 237 -7.99 -16.23 -9.70
N PRO A 238 -7.26 -15.30 -10.35
CA PRO A 238 -7.63 -13.88 -10.35
C PRO A 238 -8.96 -13.61 -11.05
N GLU A 239 -9.30 -14.30 -12.11
CA GLU A 239 -10.59 -14.20 -12.80
C GLU A 239 -11.75 -14.51 -11.85
N ARG A 240 -11.66 -15.59 -11.08
CA ARG A 240 -12.69 -15.98 -10.10
C ARG A 240 -12.81 -14.99 -8.96
N ILE A 241 -11.70 -14.38 -8.51
CA ILE A 241 -11.70 -13.31 -7.51
C ILE A 241 -12.40 -12.07 -8.07
N MET A 242 -12.11 -11.67 -9.30
CA MET A 242 -12.77 -10.53 -9.94
C MET A 242 -14.28 -10.74 -10.05
N ARG A 243 -14.74 -11.93 -10.48
CA ARG A 243 -16.18 -12.27 -10.48
C ARG A 243 -16.81 -12.23 -9.08
N LEU A 244 -16.08 -12.71 -8.05
CA LEU A 244 -16.54 -12.64 -6.67
C LEU A 244 -16.71 -11.19 -6.20
N ILE A 245 -15.77 -10.31 -6.54
CA ILE A 245 -15.85 -8.86 -6.21
C ILE A 245 -17.04 -8.22 -6.94
N GLU A 246 -17.19 -8.44 -8.24
CA GLU A 246 -18.31 -7.90 -9.03
C GLU A 246 -19.67 -8.32 -8.49
N LYS A 247 -19.79 -9.57 -8.05
CA LYS A 247 -21.03 -10.12 -7.54
C LYS A 247 -21.42 -9.59 -6.16
N ASN A 248 -20.45 -9.45 -5.24
CA ASN A 248 -20.75 -9.28 -3.82
C ASN A 248 -20.30 -7.93 -3.23
N TYR A 249 -19.36 -7.21 -3.86
CA TYR A 249 -18.66 -6.06 -3.26
C TYR A 249 -18.47 -4.89 -4.22
N ARG A 250 -19.20 -4.88 -5.35
CA ARG A 250 -19.04 -3.92 -6.45
C ARG A 250 -19.14 -2.45 -6.04
N ASP A 251 -19.82 -2.18 -4.94
CA ASP A 251 -20.06 -0.82 -4.43
C ASP A 251 -18.79 -0.13 -3.93
N ARG A 252 -17.82 -0.88 -3.36
CA ARG A 252 -16.63 -0.29 -2.72
C ARG A 252 -15.33 -1.09 -2.89
N VAL A 253 -15.38 -2.33 -3.38
CA VAL A 253 -14.15 -3.13 -3.61
C VAL A 253 -13.82 -3.11 -5.09
N GLY A 254 -12.59 -2.76 -5.38
CA GLY A 254 -12.01 -2.85 -6.71
C GLY A 254 -10.81 -3.79 -6.77
N ILE A 255 -10.27 -3.93 -7.95
CA ILE A 255 -9.02 -4.64 -8.18
C ILE A 255 -7.84 -3.68 -8.27
N ALA A 256 -6.66 -4.16 -7.89
CA ALA A 256 -5.40 -3.44 -8.11
C ALA A 256 -4.47 -4.24 -9.02
N VAL A 257 -3.73 -3.55 -9.86
CA VAL A 257 -2.70 -4.09 -10.75
C VAL A 257 -1.39 -3.36 -10.46
N TRP A 258 -0.56 -3.91 -9.58
CA TRP A 258 0.73 -3.33 -9.20
C TRP A 258 1.84 -3.64 -10.22
N TRP A 259 1.46 -4.31 -11.29
CA TRP A 259 2.30 -4.69 -12.42
C TRP A 259 2.03 -3.87 -13.69
N LEU A 260 1.41 -2.71 -13.59
CA LEU A 260 1.13 -1.84 -14.75
C LEU A 260 2.45 -1.41 -15.40
N SER A 261 2.65 -1.80 -16.66
CA SER A 261 3.95 -1.71 -17.35
C SER A 261 3.89 -1.10 -18.75
N GLY A 262 2.70 -0.83 -19.27
CA GLY A 262 2.52 -0.44 -20.68
C GLY A 262 2.73 -1.58 -21.68
N ARG A 263 2.89 -2.84 -21.20
CA ARG A 263 3.07 -4.02 -22.06
C ARG A 263 1.75 -4.75 -22.25
N GLU A 264 1.40 -5.03 -23.49
CA GLU A 264 0.19 -5.82 -23.81
C GLU A 264 0.42 -7.34 -23.68
N ASN A 265 1.67 -7.79 -23.66
CA ASN A 265 2.03 -9.21 -23.55
C ASN A 265 2.42 -9.68 -22.14
N TYR A 266 2.43 -8.79 -21.14
CA TYR A 266 2.70 -9.15 -19.77
C TYR A 266 1.39 -9.50 -19.07
N GLN A 267 1.28 -10.70 -18.52
CA GLN A 267 0.05 -11.26 -17.98
C GLN A 267 -1.14 -11.09 -18.95
N HIS A 268 -0.94 -11.45 -20.21
CA HIS A 268 -1.87 -11.13 -21.30
C HIS A 268 -3.30 -11.60 -21.03
N ALA A 269 -3.47 -12.84 -20.53
CA ALA A 269 -4.80 -13.38 -20.24
C ALA A 269 -5.48 -12.57 -19.12
N LEU A 270 -4.76 -12.27 -18.04
CA LEU A 270 -5.29 -11.45 -16.96
C LEU A 270 -5.57 -10.01 -17.41
N LEU A 271 -4.75 -9.45 -18.31
CA LEU A 271 -4.97 -8.11 -18.83
C LEU A 271 -6.31 -7.99 -19.59
N GLN A 272 -6.74 -9.06 -20.29
CA GLN A 272 -8.07 -9.10 -20.91
C GLN A 272 -9.17 -9.08 -19.85
N GLU A 273 -9.06 -9.91 -18.82
CA GLU A 273 -10.03 -9.95 -17.72
C GLU A 273 -10.10 -8.59 -16.98
N VAL A 274 -8.95 -7.93 -16.76
CA VAL A 274 -8.90 -6.58 -16.18
C VAL A 274 -9.60 -5.56 -17.06
N ARG A 275 -9.50 -5.69 -18.39
CA ARG A 275 -10.20 -4.81 -19.35
C ARG A 275 -11.72 -4.94 -19.21
N ASP A 276 -12.21 -6.17 -19.09
CA ASP A 276 -13.63 -6.51 -19.04
C ASP A 276 -14.28 -6.31 -17.67
N PHE A 277 -13.46 -6.24 -16.61
CA PHE A 277 -13.92 -6.01 -15.24
C PHE A 277 -14.64 -4.66 -15.10
N ARG A 278 -15.86 -4.67 -14.56
CA ARG A 278 -16.76 -3.51 -14.47
C ARG A 278 -16.69 -2.75 -13.14
N GLY A 279 -15.84 -3.19 -12.20
CA GLY A 279 -15.62 -2.54 -10.91
C GLY A 279 -14.51 -1.48 -10.95
N TYR A 280 -14.15 -0.97 -9.78
CA TYR A 280 -13.05 -0.01 -9.62
C TYR A 280 -11.69 -0.66 -9.90
N LYS A 281 -10.82 0.09 -10.56
CA LYS A 281 -9.49 -0.36 -10.96
C LYS A 281 -8.44 0.61 -10.46
N TYR A 282 -7.47 0.08 -9.72
CA TYR A 282 -6.35 0.81 -9.14
C TYR A 282 -5.04 0.26 -9.69
N ALA A 283 -3.99 1.06 -9.73
CA ALA A 283 -2.71 0.58 -10.24
C ALA A 283 -1.52 1.11 -9.46
N GLN A 284 -0.42 0.37 -9.56
CA GLN A 284 0.92 0.88 -9.28
C GLN A 284 1.81 0.61 -10.50
N ALA A 285 2.70 1.55 -10.81
CA ALA A 285 3.71 1.33 -11.84
C ALA A 285 4.63 0.18 -11.41
N ILE A 286 4.87 -0.77 -12.30
CA ILE A 286 5.66 -2.00 -12.05
C ILE A 286 7.08 -1.72 -11.54
N GLY A 287 7.60 -0.53 -11.77
CA GLY A 287 8.96 -0.15 -11.39
C GLY A 287 9.25 1.32 -11.63
N ARG A 288 10.50 1.72 -11.42
CA ARG A 288 10.98 3.07 -11.68
C ARG A 288 11.32 3.25 -13.17
N SER A 289 11.20 4.47 -13.67
CA SER A 289 11.46 4.80 -15.07
C SER A 289 12.89 4.45 -15.54
N ASP A 290 13.88 4.48 -14.63
CA ASP A 290 15.25 4.06 -14.90
C ASP A 290 15.42 2.54 -15.12
N GLN A 291 14.37 1.76 -14.89
CA GLN A 291 14.30 0.32 -15.13
C GLN A 291 13.65 0.00 -16.49
N GLY A 292 14.08 0.65 -17.56
CA GLY A 292 13.46 0.63 -18.90
C GLY A 292 13.03 -0.74 -19.41
N ARG A 293 13.77 -1.82 -19.05
CA ARG A 293 13.42 -3.19 -19.42
C ARG A 293 12.08 -3.70 -18.86
N ARG A 294 11.52 -3.03 -17.86
CA ARG A 294 10.24 -3.38 -17.24
C ARG A 294 9.04 -2.85 -18.03
N PHE A 295 9.26 -1.88 -18.92
CA PHE A 295 8.20 -1.17 -19.63
C PHE A 295 8.04 -1.64 -21.08
N GLY A 296 6.88 -1.34 -21.67
CA GLY A 296 6.61 -1.55 -23.10
C GLY A 296 7.34 -0.53 -23.99
N ALA A 297 7.09 -0.58 -25.30
CA ALA A 297 7.72 0.29 -26.30
C ALA A 297 7.48 1.80 -26.03
N GLY A 298 6.37 2.15 -25.40
CA GLY A 298 6.07 3.53 -24.98
C GLY A 298 6.82 4.01 -23.74
N GLY A 299 7.79 3.24 -23.22
CA GLY A 299 8.55 3.58 -22.03
C GLY A 299 7.65 3.79 -20.80
N TYR A 300 8.07 4.68 -19.89
CA TYR A 300 7.30 4.99 -18.68
C TYR A 300 5.96 5.66 -19.00
N GLY A 301 5.89 6.50 -20.03
CA GLY A 301 4.65 7.15 -20.49
C GLY A 301 3.58 6.15 -20.95
N GLY A 302 3.99 4.99 -21.48
CA GLY A 302 3.11 3.93 -21.95
C GLY A 302 2.20 3.35 -20.86
N ILE A 303 2.59 3.43 -19.56
CA ILE A 303 1.73 2.98 -18.46
C ILE A 303 0.46 3.83 -18.34
N PHE A 304 0.53 5.13 -18.59
CA PHE A 304 -0.62 6.03 -18.51
C PHE A 304 -1.59 5.82 -19.67
N GLU A 305 -1.07 5.52 -20.86
CA GLU A 305 -1.91 5.16 -22.01
C GLU A 305 -2.61 3.79 -21.78
N GLN A 306 -1.90 2.82 -21.21
CA GLN A 306 -2.50 1.55 -20.81
C GLN A 306 -3.56 1.76 -19.72
N ALA A 307 -3.29 2.59 -18.73
CA ALA A 307 -4.24 2.92 -17.66
C ALA A 307 -5.54 3.51 -18.22
N LYS A 308 -5.45 4.48 -19.15
CA LYS A 308 -6.62 5.09 -19.82
C LYS A 308 -7.45 4.04 -20.54
N LYS A 309 -6.79 3.15 -21.33
CA LYS A 309 -7.48 2.06 -22.04
C LYS A 309 -8.19 1.07 -21.10
N LEU A 310 -7.66 0.85 -19.89
CA LEU A 310 -8.22 -0.03 -18.87
C LEU A 310 -9.27 0.66 -18.00
N GLY A 311 -9.47 1.98 -18.13
CA GLY A 311 -10.36 2.77 -17.26
C GLY A 311 -9.80 2.96 -15.84
N ILE A 312 -8.49 2.86 -15.66
CA ILE A 312 -7.79 3.10 -14.38
C ILE A 312 -7.68 4.60 -14.17
N ARG A 313 -8.13 5.08 -13.02
CA ARG A 313 -8.10 6.51 -12.64
C ARG A 313 -7.18 6.82 -11.47
N TYR A 314 -6.68 5.82 -10.76
CA TYR A 314 -5.79 5.91 -9.61
C TYR A 314 -4.49 5.17 -9.93
N ILE A 315 -3.35 5.87 -9.84
CA ILE A 315 -2.04 5.25 -10.06
C ILE A 315 -1.06 5.68 -8.97
N GLU A 316 -0.42 4.71 -8.37
CA GLU A 316 0.76 4.92 -7.52
C GLU A 316 2.01 4.90 -8.40
N VAL A 317 2.71 6.02 -8.45
CA VAL A 317 4.03 6.12 -9.08
C VAL A 317 5.11 6.02 -8.01
N TRP A 318 6.27 5.50 -8.36
CA TRP A 318 7.38 5.44 -7.42
C TRP A 318 7.79 6.87 -7.01
N ASN A 319 7.98 7.08 -5.71
CA ASN A 319 8.42 8.38 -5.17
C ASN A 319 9.69 8.90 -5.85
N TYR A 320 10.55 8.00 -6.37
CA TYR A 320 11.69 8.31 -7.21
C TYR A 320 11.32 9.23 -8.39
N GLU A 321 10.20 9.00 -9.04
CA GLU A 321 9.75 9.76 -10.22
C GLU A 321 9.44 11.22 -9.88
N ILE A 322 9.04 11.47 -8.65
CA ILE A 322 8.64 12.80 -8.17
C ILE A 322 9.84 13.55 -7.57
N THR A 323 10.73 12.82 -6.85
CA THR A 323 11.78 13.47 -6.05
C THR A 323 13.17 13.42 -6.69
N ARG A 324 13.47 12.37 -7.48
CA ARG A 324 14.83 12.10 -7.98
C ARG A 324 14.94 12.02 -9.48
N ASN A 325 13.85 11.72 -10.18
CA ASN A 325 13.86 11.65 -11.64
C ASN A 325 14.12 13.04 -12.23
N ARG A 326 14.97 13.08 -13.25
CA ARG A 326 15.34 14.31 -13.99
C ARG A 326 14.88 14.27 -15.44
N ASN A 327 14.18 13.22 -15.87
CA ASN A 327 13.63 13.12 -17.21
C ASN A 327 12.31 13.92 -17.31
N PRO A 328 12.29 15.03 -18.08
CA PRO A 328 11.11 15.87 -18.21
C PRO A 328 9.92 15.15 -18.87
N GLU A 329 10.18 14.19 -19.78
CA GLU A 329 9.12 13.42 -20.45
C GLU A 329 8.33 12.57 -19.44
N VAL A 330 9.02 11.98 -18.45
CA VAL A 330 8.39 11.21 -17.38
C VAL A 330 7.51 12.11 -16.52
N THR A 331 8.04 13.27 -16.12
CA THR A 331 7.28 14.25 -15.34
C THR A 331 6.05 14.75 -16.10
N GLN A 332 6.20 15.08 -17.38
CA GLN A 332 5.10 15.52 -18.25
C GLN A 332 4.02 14.43 -18.40
N SER A 333 4.43 13.16 -18.52
CA SER A 333 3.50 12.03 -18.61
C SER A 333 2.68 11.88 -17.32
N ILE A 334 3.33 11.98 -16.15
CA ILE A 334 2.66 11.90 -14.83
C ILE A 334 1.67 13.07 -14.67
N GLU A 335 2.11 14.29 -14.95
CA GLU A 335 1.25 15.47 -14.84
C GLU A 335 0.12 15.46 -15.88
N GLY A 336 0.42 15.02 -17.11
CA GLY A 336 -0.59 14.88 -18.17
C GLY A 336 -1.69 13.91 -17.77
N PHE A 337 -1.35 12.77 -17.17
CA PHE A 337 -2.35 11.84 -16.64
C PHE A 337 -3.17 12.48 -15.51
N SER A 338 -2.52 13.15 -14.56
CA SER A 338 -3.20 13.81 -13.44
C SER A 338 -4.24 14.86 -13.89
N ARG A 339 -3.99 15.52 -15.02
CA ARG A 339 -4.90 16.53 -15.61
C ARG A 339 -5.88 15.98 -16.64
N SER A 340 -5.78 14.69 -17.00
CA SER A 340 -6.61 14.11 -18.04
C SER A 340 -8.08 13.99 -17.61
N GLU A 341 -9.00 14.00 -18.59
CA GLU A 341 -10.42 13.76 -18.37
C GLU A 341 -10.70 12.43 -17.67
N ALA A 342 -9.87 11.40 -17.95
CA ALA A 342 -9.93 10.11 -17.28
C ALA A 342 -9.84 10.24 -15.76
N VAL A 343 -9.06 11.21 -15.25
CA VAL A 343 -8.89 11.46 -13.81
C VAL A 343 -9.84 12.52 -13.29
N GLN A 344 -10.10 13.59 -14.05
CA GLN A 344 -10.89 14.75 -13.62
C GLN A 344 -12.38 14.58 -13.90
N GLY A 345 -12.75 13.78 -14.93
CA GLY A 345 -14.14 13.56 -15.32
C GLY A 345 -14.96 12.89 -14.21
N GLU A 346 -16.27 13.20 -14.19
CA GLU A 346 -17.24 12.49 -13.35
C GLU A 346 -17.16 10.98 -13.64
N PRO A 347 -17.40 10.09 -12.65
CA PRO A 347 -17.57 8.68 -12.93
C PRO A 347 -18.75 8.55 -13.89
N GLY A 348 -18.46 8.14 -15.12
CA GLY A 348 -19.49 7.99 -16.18
C GLY A 348 -20.67 7.18 -15.66
N ALA A 349 -21.85 7.64 -16.03
CA ALA A 349 -23.15 7.07 -15.74
C ALA A 349 -23.26 5.60 -16.19
#